data_7b3b39cd827c9d550217ef6a827606f7
#
_entry.id   7b3b39cd827c9d550217ef6a827606f7
#
_cell.length_a   1.000
_cell.length_b   1.000
_cell.length_c   1.000
_cell.angle_alpha   90.00
_cell.angle_beta   90.00
_cell.angle_gamma   90.00
#
_symmetry.space_group_name_H-M   'P 1'
#
loop_
_entity.id
_entity.type
_entity.pdbx_description
1 polymer ?
#
loop_
_entity_poly.entity_id
_entity_poly.type
_entity_poly.pdbx_seq_one_letter_code
_entity_poly.pdbx_strand_id
1 'polypeptide(L)'
;ISMRQGLLGQKGRVHFTIGTPVNTFLDTGTCDNLSANELYRTIAGYIDRQIHTHYRLYPNNFIAEDLLQASCYNYGEGQYSGQERNDFEDYLAQRIALANLSEENEPFLRRIILSMYARPLINYRMAAKAEQLSKDL
;
A
#
# COMPACT_ATOMS: atom_id res chain seq x y z
N ILE A 1 5.90 -17.85 -19.55
CA ILE A 1 6.91 -17.92 -18.45
C ILE A 1 6.39 -17.27 -17.18
N SER A 2 5.76 -16.09 -17.25
CA SER A 2 5.31 -15.33 -16.07
C SER A 2 4.20 -16.04 -15.25
N MET A 3 3.26 -16.70 -15.92
CA MET A 3 2.17 -17.42 -15.25
C MET A 3 2.68 -18.61 -14.43
N ARG A 4 3.64 -19.37 -14.96
CA ARG A 4 4.27 -20.47 -14.24
C ARG A 4 5.05 -20.00 -13.01
N GLN A 5 5.84 -18.94 -13.15
CA GLN A 5 6.52 -18.31 -12.02
C GLN A 5 5.54 -17.76 -10.99
N GLY A 6 4.44 -17.15 -11.44
CA GLY A 6 3.34 -16.69 -10.59
C GLY A 6 2.70 -17.82 -9.76
N LEU A 7 2.58 -19.02 -10.31
CA LEU A 7 1.96 -20.17 -9.63
C LEU A 7 2.94 -20.94 -8.72
N LEU A 8 4.18 -21.15 -9.18
CA LEU A 8 5.16 -22.02 -8.53
C LEU A 8 6.19 -21.27 -7.67
N GLY A 9 6.32 -19.97 -7.82
CA GLY A 9 7.26 -19.15 -7.05
C GLY A 9 6.88 -19.05 -5.57
N GLN A 10 7.86 -18.81 -4.73
CA GLN A 10 7.61 -18.50 -3.31
C GLN A 10 6.72 -17.26 -3.20
N LYS A 11 5.63 -17.39 -2.46
CA LYS A 11 4.63 -16.31 -2.29
C LYS A 11 4.96 -15.38 -1.11
N GLY A 12 5.94 -15.75 -0.29
CA GLY A 12 6.22 -15.02 0.93
C GLY A 12 5.06 -15.12 1.95
N ARG A 13 4.84 -14.05 2.69
CA ARG A 13 3.76 -13.98 3.68
C ARG A 13 2.48 -13.50 3.00
N VAL A 14 1.40 -14.26 3.16
CA VAL A 14 0.06 -13.89 2.69
C VAL A 14 -0.80 -13.56 3.90
N HIS A 15 -1.52 -12.47 3.84
CA HIS A 15 -2.45 -12.03 4.87
C HIS A 15 -3.82 -11.78 4.23
N PHE A 16 -4.87 -12.30 4.86
CA PHE A 16 -6.24 -12.07 4.47
C PHE A 16 -6.96 -11.31 5.58
N THR A 17 -7.69 -10.27 5.22
CA THR A 17 -8.58 -9.56 6.13
C THR A 17 -9.95 -9.46 5.50
N ILE A 18 -10.99 -9.72 6.30
CA ILE A 18 -12.38 -9.54 5.89
C ILE A 18 -12.85 -8.23 6.50
N GLY A 19 -13.19 -7.27 5.66
CA GLY A 19 -13.75 -5.98 6.07
C GLY A 19 -15.24 -6.07 6.43
N THR A 20 -15.80 -4.97 6.89
CA THR A 20 -17.25 -4.85 7.15
C THR A 20 -18.02 -4.99 5.83
N PRO A 21 -19.10 -5.78 5.79
CA PRO A 21 -19.91 -5.91 4.58
C PRO A 21 -20.44 -4.58 4.08
N VAL A 22 -20.46 -4.38 2.77
CA VAL A 22 -20.95 -3.13 2.15
C VAL A 22 -22.43 -2.88 2.50
N ASN A 23 -23.22 -3.93 2.64
CA ASN A 23 -24.65 -3.81 3.04
C ASN A 23 -24.81 -3.06 4.36
N THR A 24 -23.96 -3.33 5.35
CA THR A 24 -23.98 -2.60 6.63
C THR A 24 -23.80 -1.10 6.45
N PHE A 25 -22.97 -0.69 5.48
CA PHE A 25 -22.79 0.71 5.14
C PHE A 25 -24.00 1.29 4.40
N LEU A 26 -24.60 0.54 3.48
CA LEU A 26 -25.80 0.96 2.75
C LEU A 26 -27.00 1.16 3.70
N ASP A 27 -27.14 0.30 4.70
CA ASP A 27 -28.22 0.35 5.69
C ASP A 27 -28.14 1.56 6.63
N THR A 28 -27.04 2.33 6.61
CA THR A 28 -26.90 3.57 7.40
C THR A 28 -27.71 4.75 6.85
N GLY A 29 -28.29 4.64 5.67
CA GLY A 29 -28.97 5.74 4.97
C GLY A 29 -28.04 6.77 4.34
N THR A 30 -26.72 6.60 4.45
CA THR A 30 -25.73 7.52 3.88
C THR A 30 -25.83 7.63 2.35
N CYS A 31 -26.42 6.61 1.73
CA CYS A 31 -26.58 6.53 0.27
C CYS A 31 -27.95 6.95 -0.22
N ASP A 32 -28.87 7.37 0.68
CA ASP A 32 -30.23 7.74 0.32
C ASP A 32 -30.22 9.05 -0.50
N ASN A 33 -31.05 9.08 -1.52
CA ASN A 33 -31.22 10.22 -2.42
C ASN A 33 -29.98 10.64 -3.25
N LEU A 34 -28.94 9.81 -3.33
CA LEU A 34 -27.81 10.03 -4.19
C LEU A 34 -28.15 9.71 -5.65
N SER A 35 -27.62 10.48 -6.59
CA SER A 35 -27.62 10.07 -8.00
C SER A 35 -26.77 8.81 -8.20
N ALA A 36 -26.98 8.08 -9.29
CA ALA A 36 -26.25 6.84 -9.57
C ALA A 36 -24.71 7.04 -9.54
N ASN A 37 -24.22 8.14 -10.08
CA ASN A 37 -22.78 8.43 -10.10
C ASN A 37 -22.23 8.75 -8.70
N GLU A 38 -22.98 9.45 -7.87
CA GLU A 38 -22.60 9.74 -6.49
C GLU A 38 -22.63 8.47 -5.65
N LEU A 39 -23.65 7.63 -5.82
CA LEU A 39 -23.76 6.34 -5.17
C LEU A 39 -22.53 5.46 -5.45
N TYR A 40 -22.16 5.30 -6.72
CA TYR A 40 -20.98 4.51 -7.08
C TYR A 40 -19.68 5.06 -6.48
N ARG A 41 -19.49 6.37 -6.51
CA ARG A 41 -18.32 7.01 -5.89
C ARG A 41 -18.28 6.81 -4.37
N THR A 42 -19.42 6.92 -3.72
CA THR A 42 -19.55 6.76 -2.27
C THR A 42 -19.24 5.32 -1.85
N ILE A 43 -19.79 4.33 -2.56
CA ILE A 43 -19.52 2.91 -2.32
C ILE A 43 -18.04 2.60 -2.60
N ALA A 44 -17.48 3.06 -3.72
CA ALA A 44 -16.07 2.86 -4.04
C ALA A 44 -15.17 3.46 -2.96
N GLY A 45 -15.44 4.69 -2.52
CA GLY A 45 -14.69 5.33 -1.44
C GLY A 45 -14.79 4.60 -0.10
N TYR A 46 -15.95 3.98 0.21
CA TYR A 46 -16.10 3.12 1.38
C TYR A 46 -15.23 1.87 1.26
N ILE A 47 -15.28 1.18 0.11
CA ILE A 47 -14.47 -0.03 -0.15
C ILE A 47 -12.98 0.31 -0.06
N ASP A 48 -12.53 1.37 -0.72
CA ASP A 48 -11.14 1.81 -0.69
C ASP A 48 -10.68 2.07 0.75
N ARG A 49 -11.50 2.71 1.57
CA ARG A 49 -11.21 2.96 2.98
C ARG A 49 -11.07 1.65 3.75
N GLN A 50 -12.00 0.70 3.57
CA GLN A 50 -11.92 -0.62 4.19
C GLN A 50 -10.61 -1.34 3.80
N ILE A 51 -10.25 -1.32 2.53
CA ILE A 51 -9.00 -1.89 2.04
C ILE A 51 -7.80 -1.20 2.71
N HIS A 52 -7.76 0.12 2.68
CA HIS A 52 -6.61 0.89 3.15
C HIS A 52 -6.40 0.80 4.67
N THR A 53 -7.47 0.76 5.47
CA THR A 53 -7.37 0.67 6.93
C THR A 53 -7.07 -0.75 7.42
N HIS A 54 -7.38 -1.79 6.64
CA HIS A 54 -7.16 -3.18 7.01
C HIS A 54 -5.88 -3.79 6.39
N TYR A 55 -5.10 -3.02 5.67
CA TYR A 55 -3.80 -3.48 5.19
C TYR A 55 -2.89 -3.88 6.35
N ARG A 56 -2.30 -5.07 6.25
CA ARG A 56 -1.16 -5.40 7.08
C ARG A 56 0.08 -4.78 6.47
N LEU A 57 0.63 -3.78 7.14
CA LEU A 57 1.89 -3.18 6.76
C LEU A 57 3.07 -4.08 7.17
N TYR A 58 4.08 -4.14 6.33
CA TYR A 58 5.30 -4.90 6.53
C TYR A 58 6.51 -3.96 6.53
N PRO A 59 7.65 -4.38 7.10
CA PRO A 59 8.88 -3.59 7.12
C PRO A 59 9.22 -2.92 5.79
N ASN A 60 9.04 -3.63 4.68
CA ASN A 60 9.33 -3.11 3.34
C ASN A 60 8.53 -1.85 2.96
N ASN A 61 7.32 -1.68 3.53
CA ASN A 61 6.51 -0.47 3.27
C ASN A 61 7.15 0.77 3.91
N PHE A 62 7.65 0.62 5.13
CA PHE A 62 8.32 1.70 5.88
C PHE A 62 9.70 2.00 5.31
N ILE A 63 10.50 0.96 5.03
CA ILE A 63 11.82 1.10 4.40
C ILE A 63 11.70 1.83 3.06
N ALA A 64 10.72 1.45 2.23
CA ALA A 64 10.53 2.07 0.93
C ALA A 64 10.18 3.56 1.04
N GLU A 65 9.38 3.97 2.01
CA GLU A 65 9.06 5.38 2.24
C GLU A 65 10.27 6.16 2.75
N ASP A 66 11.04 5.59 3.69
CA ASP A 66 12.27 6.20 4.18
C ASP A 66 13.31 6.36 3.07
N LEU A 67 13.47 5.37 2.18
CA LEU A 67 14.37 5.45 1.03
C LEU A 67 13.91 6.44 -0.04
N LEU A 68 12.61 6.67 -0.18
CA LEU A 68 12.08 7.72 -1.05
C LEU A 68 12.28 9.13 -0.48
N GLN A 69 12.54 9.24 0.81
CA GLN A 69 12.54 10.52 1.55
C GLN A 69 11.25 11.33 1.28
N ALA A 70 10.16 10.63 1.06
CA ALA A 70 8.89 11.23 0.61
C ALA A 70 8.11 11.88 1.76
N SER A 71 8.52 11.66 3.00
CA SER A 71 7.84 12.20 4.18
C SER A 71 8.85 12.76 5.19
N CYS A 72 8.35 13.57 6.11
CA CYS A 72 9.13 14.03 7.27
C CYS A 72 9.25 12.96 8.37
N TYR A 73 8.71 11.76 8.11
CA TYR A 73 8.81 10.63 9.03
C TYR A 73 10.10 9.86 8.76
N ASN A 74 10.75 9.45 9.84
CA ASN A 74 11.84 8.49 9.83
C ASN A 74 11.39 7.30 10.68
N TYR A 75 11.09 6.19 10.03
CA TYR A 75 10.51 5.01 10.69
C TYR A 75 11.56 4.10 11.33
N GLY A 76 12.85 4.29 11.04
CA GLY A 76 14.00 3.45 11.36
C GLY A 76 13.84 2.57 12.59
N GLU A 77 13.99 3.14 13.77
CA GLU A 77 13.90 2.37 15.00
C GLU A 77 12.44 2.11 15.42
N GLY A 78 12.01 0.85 15.34
CA GLY A 78 10.70 0.39 15.81
C GLY A 78 9.78 -0.22 14.74
N GLN A 79 9.98 0.09 13.45
CA GLN A 79 9.18 -0.47 12.35
C GLN A 79 9.94 -1.51 11.54
N TYR A 80 11.25 -1.47 11.54
CA TYR A 80 12.12 -2.44 10.88
C TYR A 80 13.53 -2.45 11.49
N SER A 81 14.23 -3.55 11.33
CA SER A 81 15.63 -3.71 11.73
C SER A 81 16.59 -3.29 10.61
N GLY A 82 17.85 -3.03 10.97
CA GLY A 82 18.91 -2.79 9.98
C GLY A 82 19.09 -3.97 9.01
N GLN A 83 18.90 -5.21 9.49
CA GLN A 83 18.97 -6.40 8.63
C GLN A 83 17.84 -6.42 7.61
N GLU A 84 16.60 -6.15 8.01
CA GLU A 84 15.46 -6.09 7.09
C GLU A 84 15.62 -5.01 6.03
N ARG A 85 16.24 -3.89 6.40
CA ARG A 85 16.59 -2.83 5.45
C ARG A 85 17.61 -3.32 4.42
N ASN A 86 18.71 -3.94 4.85
CA ASN A 86 19.73 -4.47 3.96
C ASN A 86 19.14 -5.53 3.01
N ASP A 87 18.36 -6.47 3.54
CA ASP A 87 17.70 -7.51 2.76
C ASP A 87 16.76 -6.92 1.69
N PHE A 88 16.05 -5.85 2.03
CA PHE A 88 15.18 -5.17 1.07
C PHE A 88 15.97 -4.39 0.01
N GLU A 89 17.07 -3.73 0.38
CA GLU A 89 17.94 -3.04 -0.57
C GLU A 89 18.61 -4.02 -1.54
N ASP A 90 19.06 -5.18 -1.05
CA ASP A 90 19.60 -6.27 -1.89
C ASP A 90 18.54 -6.82 -2.85
N TYR A 91 17.33 -7.06 -2.35
CA TYR A 91 16.20 -7.45 -3.19
C TYR A 91 15.91 -6.42 -4.28
N LEU A 92 15.91 -5.13 -3.94
CA LEU A 92 15.70 -4.04 -4.88
C LEU A 92 16.75 -3.99 -5.96
N ALA A 93 18.04 -4.13 -5.58
CA ALA A 93 19.17 -4.18 -6.51
C ALA A 93 19.03 -5.36 -7.49
N GLN A 94 18.67 -6.54 -7.00
CA GLN A 94 18.43 -7.72 -7.84
C GLN A 94 17.26 -7.49 -8.82
N ARG A 95 16.18 -6.84 -8.41
CA ARG A 95 15.04 -6.55 -9.29
C ARG A 95 15.40 -5.56 -10.39
N ILE A 96 16.20 -4.55 -10.07
CA ILE A 96 16.69 -3.57 -11.05
C ILE A 96 17.62 -4.26 -12.05
N ALA A 97 18.56 -5.06 -11.59
CA ALA A 97 19.48 -5.80 -12.47
C ALA A 97 18.74 -6.74 -13.44
N LEU A 98 17.69 -7.42 -12.98
CA LEU A 98 16.86 -8.30 -13.83
C LEU A 98 16.11 -7.55 -14.95
N ALA A 99 15.87 -6.26 -14.79
CA ALA A 99 15.20 -5.45 -15.80
C ALA A 99 16.12 -5.13 -16.99
N ASN A 100 17.42 -5.31 -16.84
CA ASN A 100 18.45 -5.11 -17.87
C ASN A 100 18.29 -3.77 -18.62
N LEU A 101 18.07 -2.70 -17.85
CA LEU A 101 17.95 -1.34 -18.37
C LEU A 101 19.32 -0.69 -18.50
N SER A 102 19.39 0.42 -19.27
CA SER A 102 20.57 1.29 -19.26
C SER A 102 20.72 1.97 -17.89
N GLU A 103 21.96 2.23 -17.49
CA GLU A 103 22.30 2.87 -16.20
C GLU A 103 21.50 4.18 -15.95
N GLU A 104 21.23 4.93 -17.00
CA GLU A 104 20.43 6.17 -16.95
C GLU A 104 18.98 5.94 -16.46
N ASN A 105 18.41 4.77 -16.72
CA ASN A 105 17.03 4.42 -16.38
C ASN A 105 16.89 3.71 -15.03
N GLU A 106 17.98 3.23 -14.44
CA GLU A 106 17.96 2.54 -13.15
C GLU A 106 17.40 3.39 -12.00
N PRO A 107 17.77 4.69 -11.83
CA PRO A 107 17.24 5.53 -10.78
C PRO A 107 15.72 5.72 -10.90
N PHE A 108 15.21 5.82 -12.13
CA PHE A 108 13.79 5.93 -12.41
C PHE A 108 13.04 4.65 -12.02
N LEU A 109 13.54 3.48 -12.43
CA LEU A 109 12.97 2.18 -12.05
C LEU A 109 13.01 1.98 -10.54
N ARG A 110 14.14 2.29 -9.89
CA ARG A 110 14.26 2.25 -8.43
C ARG A 110 13.17 3.05 -7.75
N ARG A 111 12.95 4.28 -8.19
CA ARG A 111 11.91 5.16 -7.65
C ARG A 111 10.51 4.58 -7.84
N ILE A 112 10.22 3.99 -9.00
CA ILE A 112 8.92 3.36 -9.26
C ILE A 112 8.70 2.19 -8.30
N ILE A 113 9.67 1.28 -8.15
CA ILE A 113 9.55 0.13 -7.26
C ILE A 113 9.35 0.60 -5.81
N LEU A 114 10.17 1.54 -5.34
CA LEU A 114 10.00 2.10 -3.99
C LEU A 114 8.62 2.72 -3.81
N SER A 115 8.13 3.46 -4.80
CA SER A 115 6.78 4.06 -4.75
C SER A 115 5.68 3.01 -4.65
N MET A 116 5.83 1.86 -5.32
CA MET A 116 4.89 0.74 -5.21
C MET A 116 4.87 0.17 -3.79
N TYR A 117 6.05 -0.03 -3.18
CA TYR A 117 6.15 -0.56 -1.81
C TYR A 117 5.70 0.44 -0.75
N ALA A 118 5.92 1.74 -0.93
CA ALA A 118 5.50 2.78 0.00
C ALA A 118 3.98 3.06 -0.06
N ARG A 119 3.32 2.82 -1.20
CA ARG A 119 1.92 3.17 -1.43
C ARG A 119 0.94 2.63 -0.37
N PRO A 120 1.02 1.37 0.08
CA PRO A 120 0.12 0.86 1.12
C PRO A 120 0.18 1.67 2.42
N LEU A 121 1.38 2.07 2.86
CA LEU A 121 1.57 2.89 4.05
C LEU A 121 1.00 4.30 3.89
N ILE A 122 1.22 4.91 2.73
CA ILE A 122 0.67 6.24 2.40
C ILE A 122 -0.86 6.19 2.42
N ASN A 123 -1.46 5.21 1.77
CA ASN A 123 -2.91 5.02 1.70
C ASN A 123 -3.51 4.78 3.10
N TYR A 124 -2.87 3.92 3.90
CA TYR A 124 -3.27 3.67 5.29
C TYR A 124 -3.32 4.98 6.11
N ARG A 125 -2.28 5.80 6.05
CA ARG A 125 -2.24 7.08 6.77
C ARG A 125 -3.32 8.05 6.31
N MET A 126 -3.56 8.13 5.00
CA MET A 126 -4.61 8.98 4.44
C MET A 126 -6.00 8.54 4.93
N ALA A 127 -6.27 7.23 4.93
CA ALA A 127 -7.54 6.69 5.39
C ALA A 127 -7.73 6.89 6.90
N ALA A 128 -6.70 6.65 7.72
CA ALA A 128 -6.72 6.85 9.17
C ALA A 128 -6.94 8.33 9.54
N LYS A 129 -6.30 9.26 8.83
CA LYS A 129 -6.52 10.70 9.05
C LYS A 129 -7.94 11.14 8.70
N ALA A 130 -8.51 10.62 7.62
CA ALA A 130 -9.88 10.92 7.23
C ALA A 130 -10.90 10.40 8.26
N GLU A 131 -10.64 9.23 8.85
CA GLU A 131 -11.48 8.68 9.91
C GLU A 131 -11.42 9.50 11.21
N GLN A 132 -10.25 10.03 11.55
CA GLN A 132 -10.07 10.87 12.73
C GLN A 132 -10.82 12.19 12.59
N LEU A 133 -10.70 12.85 11.44
CA LEU A 133 -11.44 14.09 11.13
C LEU A 133 -12.97 13.91 11.16
N SER A 134 -13.48 12.72 10.82
CA SER A 134 -14.90 12.44 10.84
C SER A 134 -15.46 12.15 12.24
N LYS A 135 -14.63 11.88 13.23
CA LYS A 135 -15.01 11.66 14.64
C LYS A 135 -14.98 12.96 15.46
N ASP A 136 -14.28 13.96 14.97
CA ASP A 136 -14.11 15.26 15.63
C ASP A 136 -15.19 16.29 15.19
N LEU A 137 -16.09 15.90 14.27
CA LEU A 137 -17.24 16.68 13.77
C LEU A 137 -18.55 16.15 14.31
#